data_15601074f0354cb4e7c30d264b5cb192
#
_entry.id   15601074f0354cb4e7c30d264b5cb192
#
_cell.length_a   1.000
_cell.length_b   1.000
_cell.length_c   1.000
_cell.angle_alpha   90.00
_cell.angle_beta   90.00
_cell.angle_gamma   90.00
#
_symmetry.space_group_name_H-M   'P 1'
#
loop_
_entity.id
_entity.type
_entity.pdbx_description
1 polymer ?
#
loop_
_entity_poly.entity_id
_entity_poly.type
_entity_poly.pdbx_seq_one_letter_code
_entity_poly.pdbx_strand_id
1 'polypeptide(L)'
;TEDLPLDELLERQWYRLAYWRIGSEELNYRRFFDVDTLAAIRVEDPAIFEATHRTLIKLHAEGLIDGFRIDHIDGLANPRQYLADLQHATGGCWVVAEKILEYDEVLPADFECAGTTGYDSLLRVAGLFHVPGSVPRLTDLWERMSGFGEGFASTVLNAKRTVVKE
;
A
#
# COMPACT_ATOMS: atom_id res chain seq x y z
N THR A 1 -1.59 -0.63 -45.66
CA THR A 1 -2.59 -0.69 -44.56
C THR A 1 -3.79 -1.41 -45.14
N GLU A 2 -3.90 -2.71 -44.89
CA GLU A 2 -5.12 -3.46 -45.17
C GLU A 2 -6.23 -2.87 -44.29
N ASP A 3 -7.38 -2.56 -44.88
CA ASP A 3 -8.59 -2.14 -44.16
C ASP A 3 -9.17 -3.36 -43.43
N LEU A 4 -8.59 -3.67 -42.28
CA LEU A 4 -9.11 -4.73 -41.42
C LEU A 4 -10.42 -4.29 -40.79
N PRO A 5 -11.42 -5.15 -40.71
CA PRO A 5 -12.61 -4.91 -39.90
C PRO A 5 -12.20 -4.55 -38.46
N LEU A 6 -12.94 -3.63 -37.82
CA LEU A 6 -12.61 -3.15 -36.50
C LEU A 6 -12.48 -4.28 -35.45
N ASP A 7 -13.35 -5.26 -35.52
CA ASP A 7 -13.32 -6.41 -34.61
C ASP A 7 -12.01 -7.21 -34.74
N GLU A 8 -11.56 -7.44 -35.99
CA GLU A 8 -10.31 -8.14 -36.23
C GLU A 8 -9.09 -7.32 -35.82
N LEU A 9 -9.15 -5.98 -35.99
CA LEU A 9 -8.12 -5.08 -35.51
C LEU A 9 -8.01 -5.11 -33.98
N LEU A 10 -9.15 -5.10 -33.27
CA LEU A 10 -9.19 -5.15 -31.80
C LEU A 10 -8.67 -6.48 -31.25
N GLU A 11 -8.98 -7.61 -31.90
CA GLU A 11 -8.45 -8.93 -31.50
C GLU A 11 -6.92 -9.06 -31.64
N ARG A 12 -6.28 -8.23 -32.47
CA ARG A 12 -4.83 -8.19 -32.65
C ARG A 12 -4.11 -7.27 -31.68
N GLN A 13 -4.82 -6.57 -30.79
CA GLN A 13 -4.21 -5.66 -29.84
C GLN A 13 -3.68 -6.41 -28.60
N TRP A 14 -2.69 -5.81 -27.94
CA TRP A 14 -2.17 -6.27 -26.66
C TRP A 14 -3.08 -5.90 -25.47
N TYR A 15 -4.21 -5.26 -25.72
CA TYR A 15 -5.21 -4.89 -24.74
C TYR A 15 -6.59 -5.32 -25.22
N ARG A 16 -7.51 -5.51 -24.28
CA ARG A 16 -8.91 -5.81 -24.54
C ARG A 16 -9.78 -4.65 -24.07
N LEU A 17 -10.62 -4.13 -24.96
CA LEU A 17 -11.67 -3.20 -24.57
C LEU A 17 -12.79 -3.97 -23.87
N ALA A 18 -13.16 -3.51 -22.70
CA ALA A 18 -14.15 -4.18 -21.87
C ALA A 18 -14.97 -3.17 -21.06
N TYR A 19 -16.11 -3.63 -20.56
CA TYR A 19 -16.92 -2.81 -19.67
C TYR A 19 -16.15 -2.52 -18.37
N TRP A 20 -16.11 -1.27 -17.94
CA TRP A 20 -15.24 -0.83 -16.83
C TRP A 20 -15.42 -1.62 -15.53
N ARG A 21 -16.64 -2.12 -15.23
CA ARG A 21 -16.90 -2.87 -14.00
C ARG A 21 -16.20 -4.23 -13.92
N ILE A 22 -15.85 -4.83 -15.07
CA ILE A 22 -15.09 -6.08 -15.04
C ILE A 22 -13.62 -5.89 -14.64
N GLY A 23 -13.16 -4.64 -14.58
CA GLY A 23 -11.81 -4.32 -14.09
C GLY A 23 -11.51 -4.85 -12.69
N SER A 24 -12.50 -4.98 -11.82
CA SER A 24 -12.31 -5.54 -10.49
C SER A 24 -12.09 -7.07 -10.48
N GLU A 25 -12.51 -7.76 -11.53
CA GLU A 25 -12.51 -9.24 -11.58
C GLU A 25 -11.52 -9.81 -12.60
N GLU A 26 -11.27 -9.10 -13.71
CA GLU A 26 -10.52 -9.63 -14.86
C GLU A 26 -9.20 -8.91 -15.15
N LEU A 27 -8.76 -7.93 -14.34
CA LEU A 27 -7.46 -7.30 -14.53
C LEU A 27 -6.33 -8.30 -14.33
N ASN A 28 -5.40 -8.32 -15.30
CA ASN A 28 -4.25 -9.22 -15.31
C ASN A 28 -2.93 -8.51 -14.95
N TYR A 29 -3.02 -7.31 -14.38
CA TYR A 29 -1.88 -6.55 -13.87
C TYR A 29 -2.16 -6.06 -12.46
N ARG A 30 -1.10 -5.87 -11.66
CA ARG A 30 -1.20 -5.23 -10.35
C ARG A 30 -1.39 -3.74 -10.53
N ARG A 31 -2.33 -3.15 -9.80
CA ARG A 31 -2.56 -1.70 -9.77
C ARG A 31 -2.25 -1.13 -8.39
N PHE A 32 -2.02 0.16 -8.35
CA PHE A 32 -1.88 0.90 -7.10
C PHE A 32 -3.28 1.16 -6.52
N PHE A 33 -3.57 0.58 -5.35
CA PHE A 33 -4.92 0.53 -4.78
C PHE A 33 -5.95 0.03 -5.80
N ASP A 34 -7.01 0.79 -6.01
CA ASP A 34 -8.11 0.51 -6.94
C ASP A 34 -8.09 1.42 -8.18
N VAL A 35 -6.91 1.94 -8.53
CA VAL A 35 -6.75 2.89 -9.64
C VAL A 35 -6.29 2.16 -10.90
N ASP A 36 -7.22 1.88 -11.81
CA ASP A 36 -6.96 1.09 -13.04
C ASP A 36 -5.92 1.70 -13.98
N THR A 37 -5.69 3.01 -13.89
CA THR A 37 -4.70 3.71 -14.71
C THR A 37 -3.29 3.70 -14.14
N LEU A 38 -3.10 3.16 -12.93
CA LEU A 38 -1.80 3.08 -12.25
C LEU A 38 -1.33 1.63 -12.16
N ALA A 39 -0.73 1.15 -13.23
CA ALA A 39 -0.10 -0.18 -13.25
C ALA A 39 1.15 -0.19 -12.36
N ALA A 40 1.24 -1.14 -11.45
CA ALA A 40 2.38 -1.32 -10.59
C ALA A 40 3.58 -1.87 -11.37
N ILE A 41 4.76 -1.33 -11.07
CA ILE A 41 6.03 -1.79 -11.66
C ILE A 41 6.43 -3.11 -10.99
N ARG A 42 6.89 -4.06 -11.80
CA ARG A 42 7.32 -5.38 -11.33
C ARG A 42 8.76 -5.34 -10.80
N VAL A 43 8.96 -4.71 -9.65
CA VAL A 43 10.30 -4.56 -9.04
C VAL A 43 10.91 -5.87 -8.54
N GLU A 44 10.16 -6.95 -8.50
CA GLU A 44 10.65 -8.30 -8.21
C GLU A 44 11.57 -8.86 -9.31
N ASP A 45 11.50 -8.30 -10.53
CA ASP A 45 12.43 -8.58 -11.61
C ASP A 45 13.72 -7.78 -11.40
N PRO A 46 14.89 -8.44 -11.28
CA PRO A 46 16.15 -7.74 -11.02
C PRO A 46 16.52 -6.68 -12.06
N ALA A 47 16.20 -6.90 -13.34
CA ALA A 47 16.48 -5.94 -14.39
C ALA A 47 15.59 -4.69 -14.27
N ILE A 48 14.34 -4.87 -13.86
CA ILE A 48 13.41 -3.78 -13.61
C ILE A 48 13.80 -3.03 -12.34
N PHE A 49 14.17 -3.74 -11.27
CA PHE A 49 14.70 -3.14 -10.05
C PHE A 49 15.90 -2.24 -10.37
N GLU A 50 16.91 -2.78 -11.05
CA GLU A 50 18.10 -2.00 -11.46
C GLU A 50 17.72 -0.77 -12.30
N ALA A 51 16.87 -0.93 -13.30
CA ALA A 51 16.47 0.16 -14.19
C ALA A 51 15.76 1.30 -13.45
N THR A 52 14.88 0.97 -12.50
CA THR A 52 14.07 1.95 -11.73
C THR A 52 14.84 2.60 -10.59
N HIS A 53 15.81 1.91 -9.99
CA HIS A 53 16.55 2.40 -8.81
C HIS A 53 17.93 2.98 -9.13
N ARG A 54 18.46 2.76 -10.33
CA ARG A 54 19.82 3.16 -10.74
C ARG A 54 20.16 4.60 -10.38
N THR A 55 19.29 5.54 -10.69
CA THR A 55 19.54 6.96 -10.42
C THR A 55 19.62 7.25 -8.93
N LEU A 56 18.71 6.69 -8.16
CA LEU A 56 18.63 6.90 -6.70
C LEU A 56 19.82 6.26 -5.99
N ILE A 57 20.17 5.03 -6.36
CA ILE A 57 21.35 4.32 -5.83
C ILE A 57 22.64 5.10 -6.15
N LYS A 58 22.76 5.64 -7.37
CA LYS A 58 23.90 6.50 -7.74
C LYS A 58 23.97 7.76 -6.88
N LEU A 59 22.86 8.47 -6.66
CA LEU A 59 22.82 9.67 -5.81
C LEU A 59 23.23 9.35 -4.38
N HIS A 60 22.82 8.20 -3.85
CA HIS A 60 23.25 7.74 -2.53
C HIS A 60 24.76 7.46 -2.51
N ALA A 61 25.28 6.74 -3.49
CA ALA A 61 26.70 6.43 -3.58
C ALA A 61 27.59 7.70 -3.74
N GLU A 62 27.06 8.76 -4.33
CA GLU A 62 27.71 10.08 -4.43
C GLU A 62 27.55 10.94 -3.17
N GLY A 63 26.84 10.46 -2.14
CA GLY A 63 26.60 11.19 -0.89
C GLY A 63 25.66 12.38 -1.02
N LEU A 64 24.81 12.39 -2.04
CA LEU A 64 23.82 13.43 -2.28
C LEU A 64 22.48 13.17 -1.58
N ILE A 65 22.23 11.93 -1.19
CA ILE A 65 21.11 11.53 -0.34
C ILE A 65 21.60 10.56 0.72
N ASP A 66 21.03 10.63 1.92
CA ASP A 66 21.46 9.86 3.09
C ASP A 66 20.73 8.54 3.26
N GLY A 67 19.56 8.38 2.63
CA GLY A 67 18.74 7.17 2.75
C GLY A 67 17.46 7.25 1.94
N PHE A 68 16.55 6.30 2.18
CA PHE A 68 15.33 6.13 1.40
C PHE A 68 14.09 6.06 2.28
N ARG A 69 13.01 6.66 1.80
CA ARG A 69 11.66 6.37 2.25
C ARG A 69 10.97 5.53 1.17
N ILE A 70 10.58 4.33 1.52
CA ILE A 70 9.87 3.43 0.62
C ILE A 70 8.38 3.56 0.87
N ASP A 71 7.69 4.06 -0.13
CA ASP A 71 6.25 4.26 -0.11
C ASP A 71 5.51 2.96 -0.39
N HIS A 72 4.37 2.77 0.26
CA HIS A 72 3.43 1.67 0.02
C HIS A 72 4.11 0.29 -0.07
N ILE A 73 4.94 -0.06 0.90
CA ILE A 73 5.67 -1.33 0.87
C ILE A 73 4.74 -2.55 0.88
N ASP A 74 3.54 -2.42 1.45
CA ASP A 74 2.53 -3.48 1.47
C ASP A 74 1.94 -3.79 0.08
N GLY A 75 2.12 -2.88 -0.88
CA GLY A 75 1.74 -3.09 -2.29
C GLY A 75 2.70 -3.98 -3.08
N LEU A 76 3.87 -4.32 -2.54
CA LEU A 76 4.86 -5.18 -3.18
C LEU A 76 4.50 -6.66 -3.07
N ALA A 77 4.90 -7.46 -4.05
CA ALA A 77 4.70 -8.91 -4.01
C ALA A 77 5.52 -9.58 -2.89
N ASN A 78 6.73 -9.09 -2.68
CA ASN A 78 7.64 -9.56 -1.63
C ASN A 78 8.39 -8.38 -1.02
N PRO A 79 7.79 -7.68 -0.04
CA PRO A 79 8.40 -6.51 0.59
C PRO A 79 9.72 -6.83 1.31
N ARG A 80 9.84 -8.03 1.89
CA ARG A 80 11.06 -8.48 2.56
C ARG A 80 12.24 -8.59 1.59
N GLN A 81 12.03 -9.25 0.47
CA GLN A 81 13.07 -9.39 -0.55
C GLN A 81 13.45 -8.03 -1.14
N TYR A 82 12.47 -7.16 -1.39
CA TYR A 82 12.73 -5.83 -1.90
C TYR A 82 13.63 -5.01 -0.96
N LEU A 83 13.39 -5.05 0.36
CA LEU A 83 14.23 -4.35 1.33
C LEU A 83 15.65 -4.93 1.36
N ALA A 84 15.79 -6.26 1.32
CA ALA A 84 17.09 -6.91 1.25
C ALA A 84 17.86 -6.54 -0.02
N ASP A 85 17.19 -6.51 -1.18
CA ASP A 85 17.79 -6.10 -2.45
C ASP A 85 18.25 -4.64 -2.42
N LEU A 86 17.45 -3.75 -1.80
CA LEU A 86 17.81 -2.34 -1.64
C LEU A 86 19.01 -2.17 -0.69
N GLN A 87 19.04 -2.86 0.44
CA GLN A 87 20.16 -2.85 1.36
C GLN A 87 21.44 -3.37 0.69
N HIS A 88 21.34 -4.46 -0.05
CA HIS A 88 22.46 -5.00 -0.80
C HIS A 88 22.98 -4.00 -1.84
N ALA A 89 22.10 -3.42 -2.64
CA ALA A 89 22.46 -2.48 -3.70
C ALA A 89 23.07 -1.16 -3.20
N THR A 90 22.76 -0.76 -1.96
CA THR A 90 23.23 0.50 -1.36
C THR A 90 24.37 0.31 -0.35
N GLY A 91 24.70 -0.93 -0.02
CA GLY A 91 25.71 -1.22 0.99
C GLY A 91 25.26 -0.94 2.43
N GLY A 92 23.96 -0.97 2.71
CA GLY A 92 23.41 -0.81 4.06
C GLY A 92 22.96 0.61 4.39
N CYS A 93 22.23 1.26 3.50
CA CYS A 93 21.72 2.61 3.72
C CYS A 93 20.59 2.67 4.79
N TRP A 94 20.35 3.87 5.31
CA TRP A 94 19.19 4.10 6.18
C TRP A 94 17.91 4.07 5.36
N VAL A 95 16.95 3.21 5.76
CA VAL A 95 15.66 3.03 5.10
C VAL A 95 14.55 3.14 6.12
N VAL A 96 13.50 3.88 5.81
CA VAL A 96 12.21 3.83 6.49
C VAL A 96 11.14 3.35 5.52
N ALA A 97 10.28 2.45 5.98
CA ALA A 97 9.19 1.91 5.20
C ALA A 97 7.87 2.61 5.53
N GLU A 98 7.13 3.05 4.52
CA GLU A 98 5.77 3.50 4.72
C GLU A 98 4.89 2.28 4.91
N LYS A 99 4.55 2.03 6.17
CA LYS A 99 3.66 0.98 6.62
C LYS A 99 2.85 1.48 7.80
N ILE A 100 1.54 1.30 7.73
CA ILE A 100 0.62 1.61 8.82
C ILE A 100 0.38 0.34 9.61
N LEU A 101 1.00 0.26 10.78
CA LEU A 101 0.82 -0.87 11.69
C LEU A 101 -0.51 -0.76 12.43
N GLU A 102 -1.24 -1.86 12.54
CA GLU A 102 -2.39 -1.98 13.44
C GLU A 102 -1.93 -1.88 14.91
N TYR A 103 -2.89 -1.72 15.82
CA TYR A 103 -2.59 -1.42 17.23
C TYR A 103 -1.64 -2.43 17.90
N ASP A 104 -1.79 -3.70 17.59
CA ASP A 104 -1.01 -4.83 18.11
C ASP A 104 -0.07 -5.47 17.08
N GLU A 105 0.02 -4.89 15.89
CA GLU A 105 0.93 -5.34 14.85
C GLU A 105 2.35 -4.85 15.14
N VAL A 106 3.32 -5.70 14.88
CA VAL A 106 4.75 -5.40 15.02
C VAL A 106 5.40 -5.49 13.63
N LEU A 107 6.26 -4.53 13.33
CA LEU A 107 7.08 -4.59 12.11
C LEU A 107 7.91 -5.88 12.13
N PRO A 108 7.88 -6.71 11.08
CA PRO A 108 8.66 -7.94 11.04
C PRO A 108 10.14 -7.66 11.30
N ALA A 109 10.75 -8.43 12.20
CA ALA A 109 12.14 -8.25 12.62
C ALA A 109 13.17 -8.48 11.50
N ASP A 110 12.76 -9.12 10.43
CA ASP A 110 13.55 -9.42 9.24
C ASP A 110 13.29 -8.45 8.07
N PHE A 111 12.58 -7.35 8.33
CA PHE A 111 12.55 -6.22 7.41
C PHE A 111 13.83 -5.41 7.60
N GLU A 112 14.67 -5.41 6.58
CA GLU A 112 15.94 -4.68 6.60
C GLU A 112 15.73 -3.16 6.44
N CYS A 113 15.10 -2.55 7.44
CA CYS A 113 14.85 -1.11 7.52
C CYS A 113 14.99 -0.60 8.96
N ALA A 114 15.16 0.68 9.13
CA ALA A 114 15.28 1.33 10.44
C ALA A 114 13.95 1.42 11.20
N GLY A 115 12.83 1.28 10.49
CA GLY A 115 11.50 1.35 11.05
C GLY A 115 10.47 1.85 10.05
N THR A 116 9.31 2.25 10.57
CA THR A 116 8.22 2.84 9.78
C THR A 116 8.38 4.35 9.64
N THR A 117 7.53 4.96 8.81
CA THR A 117 7.43 6.44 8.68
C THR A 117 6.73 7.12 9.87
N GLY A 118 6.30 6.36 10.89
CA GLY A 118 5.86 6.90 12.17
C GLY A 118 4.34 6.99 12.39
N TYR A 119 3.51 6.33 11.59
CA TYR A 119 2.06 6.25 11.85
C TYR A 119 1.74 5.64 13.21
N ASP A 120 2.49 4.61 13.61
CA ASP A 120 2.42 3.99 14.93
C ASP A 120 2.81 4.94 16.06
N SER A 121 3.82 5.79 15.85
CA SER A 121 4.19 6.84 16.79
C SER A 121 3.12 7.92 16.91
N LEU A 122 2.48 8.31 15.80
CA LEU A 122 1.38 9.26 15.79
C LEU A 122 0.21 8.78 16.65
N LEU A 123 -0.16 7.50 16.54
CA LEU A 123 -1.21 6.91 17.37
C LEU A 123 -0.91 7.02 18.87
N ARG A 124 0.34 6.78 19.27
CA ARG A 124 0.80 6.90 20.66
C ARG A 124 0.79 8.35 21.15
N VAL A 125 1.30 9.27 20.33
CA VAL A 125 1.28 10.70 20.64
C VAL A 125 -0.15 11.22 20.76
N ALA A 126 -1.04 10.87 19.84
CA ALA A 126 -2.47 11.23 19.92
C ALA A 126 -3.11 10.69 21.19
N GLY A 127 -2.74 9.49 21.63
CA GLY A 127 -3.22 8.88 22.87
C GLY A 127 -2.93 9.71 24.14
N LEU A 128 -1.86 10.51 24.15
CA LEU A 128 -1.52 11.39 25.28
C LEU A 128 -2.56 12.49 25.49
N PHE A 129 -3.33 12.84 24.47
CA PHE A 129 -4.35 13.88 24.52
C PHE A 129 -5.75 13.33 24.83
N HIS A 130 -5.87 12.02 24.99
CA HIS A 130 -7.13 11.38 25.36
C HIS A 130 -7.22 11.15 26.87
N VAL A 131 -8.35 11.53 27.46
CA VAL A 131 -8.62 11.25 28.87
C VAL A 131 -9.10 9.80 29.00
N PRO A 132 -8.35 8.92 29.70
CA PRO A 132 -8.82 7.57 29.97
C PRO A 132 -10.21 7.61 30.61
N GLY A 133 -11.14 6.85 30.29
CA GLY A 133 -12.51 6.88 30.83
C GLY A 133 -13.46 7.87 30.16
N SER A 134 -13.03 8.65 29.18
CA SER A 134 -13.95 9.46 28.37
C SER A 134 -14.73 8.63 27.35
N VAL A 135 -14.25 7.45 27.01
CA VAL A 135 -14.85 6.56 26.00
C VAL A 135 -16.34 6.28 26.25
N PRO A 136 -16.79 5.87 27.45
CA PRO A 136 -18.22 5.61 27.67
C PRO A 136 -19.10 6.84 27.43
N ARG A 137 -18.63 8.02 27.85
CA ARG A 137 -19.38 9.27 27.69
C ARG A 137 -19.46 9.71 26.23
N LEU A 138 -18.40 9.53 25.48
CA LEU A 138 -18.35 9.84 24.05
C LEU A 138 -19.18 8.84 23.25
N THR A 139 -19.15 7.57 23.61
CA THR A 139 -19.98 6.53 23.00
C THR A 139 -21.47 6.84 23.23
N ASP A 140 -21.88 7.15 24.46
CA ASP A 140 -23.24 7.52 24.76
C ASP A 140 -23.71 8.79 24.00
N LEU A 141 -22.82 9.77 23.87
CA LEU A 141 -23.10 10.95 23.05
C LEU A 141 -23.27 10.57 21.58
N TRP A 142 -22.39 9.75 21.06
CA TRP A 142 -22.46 9.27 19.67
C TRP A 142 -23.76 8.50 19.39
N GLU A 143 -24.13 7.58 20.24
CA GLU A 143 -25.36 6.78 20.14
C GLU A 143 -26.62 7.67 20.15
N ARG A 144 -26.65 8.68 21.01
CA ARG A 144 -27.76 9.65 21.04
C ARG A 144 -27.84 10.52 19.78
N MET A 145 -26.70 10.91 19.21
CA MET A 145 -26.67 11.80 18.04
C MET A 145 -26.90 11.03 16.73
N SER A 146 -26.36 9.83 16.61
CA SER A 146 -26.41 9.04 15.38
C SER A 146 -27.62 8.10 15.30
N GLY A 147 -28.20 7.72 16.43
CA GLY A 147 -29.19 6.65 16.52
C GLY A 147 -28.59 5.24 16.37
N PHE A 148 -27.26 5.13 16.26
CA PHE A 148 -26.55 3.83 16.16
C PHE A 148 -26.20 3.33 17.56
N GLY A 149 -26.86 2.25 17.99
CA GLY A 149 -26.59 1.58 19.26
C GLY A 149 -25.78 0.29 19.14
N GLU A 150 -25.25 -0.03 17.95
CA GLU A 150 -24.36 -1.16 17.76
C GLU A 150 -22.95 -0.81 18.25
N GLY A 151 -22.37 -1.66 19.08
CA GLY A 151 -21.00 -1.49 19.56
C GLY A 151 -19.97 -1.53 18.40
N PHE A 152 -18.83 -0.88 18.61
CA PHE A 152 -17.77 -0.73 17.61
C PHE A 152 -17.38 -2.05 16.91
N ALA A 153 -17.23 -3.15 17.64
CA ALA A 153 -16.87 -4.46 17.08
C ALA A 153 -17.92 -4.97 16.07
N SER A 154 -19.21 -4.78 16.36
CA SER A 154 -20.29 -5.14 15.43
C SER A 154 -20.28 -4.28 14.18
N THR A 155 -20.08 -2.99 14.35
CA THR A 155 -19.96 -2.04 13.21
C THR A 155 -18.80 -2.42 12.29
N VAL A 156 -17.62 -2.70 12.85
CA VAL A 156 -16.44 -3.15 12.09
C VAL A 156 -16.73 -4.46 11.35
N LEU A 157 -17.33 -5.43 12.01
CA LEU A 157 -17.65 -6.72 11.39
C LEU A 157 -18.63 -6.56 10.23
N ASN A 158 -19.66 -5.73 10.41
CA ASN A 158 -20.65 -5.46 9.37
C ASN A 158 -20.03 -4.72 8.18
N ALA A 159 -19.16 -3.73 8.41
CA ALA A 159 -18.43 -3.04 7.36
C ALA A 159 -17.54 -4.02 6.57
N LYS A 160 -16.77 -4.87 7.24
CA LYS A 160 -15.94 -5.90 6.57
C LYS A 160 -16.78 -6.87 5.73
N ARG A 161 -17.95 -7.29 6.24
CA ARG A 161 -18.87 -8.16 5.48
C ARG A 161 -19.46 -7.49 4.25
N THR A 162 -19.68 -6.19 4.29
CA THR A 162 -20.16 -5.42 3.14
C THR A 162 -19.11 -5.42 2.04
N VAL A 163 -17.87 -5.07 2.36
CA VAL A 163 -16.75 -5.04 1.40
C VAL A 163 -16.51 -6.41 0.74
N VAL A 164 -16.67 -7.51 1.47
CA VAL A 164 -16.49 -8.87 0.90
C VAL A 164 -17.60 -9.26 -0.08
N LYS A 165 -18.75 -8.58 -0.03
CA LYS A 165 -19.90 -8.87 -0.93
C LYS A 165 -19.92 -8.00 -2.18
N GLU A 166 -19.18 -6.93 -2.21
CA GLU A 166 -18.98 -6.04 -3.35
C GLU A 166 -17.91 -6.58 -4.31
#